data_1da580cf8c7476a54b79272e9b26d3f7
#
_entry.id   1da580cf8c7476a54b79272e9b26d3f7
#
_cell.length_a   1.000
_cell.length_b   1.000
_cell.length_c   1.000
_cell.angle_alpha   90.00
_cell.angle_beta   90.00
_cell.angle_gamma   90.00
#
_symmetry.space_group_name_H-M   'P 1'
#
loop_
_entity.id
_entity.type
_entity.pdbx_description
1 polymer ?
#
loop_
_entity_poly.entity_id
_entity_poly.type
_entity_poly.pdbx_seq_one_letter_code
_entity_poly.pdbx_strand_id
1 'polypeptide(L)'
;PDNRNQNPYGTCWAFSSMGLAEYDLIKDGTADKNIDLSELQLAYFTFNSVVDPLGGTEGDTAVYYNANTSTSYLNYGGNYLMASRRFGQWVGAANESEVPYNWASSTVTNGLDSQYAYNYDQAHLENTYLINIKKNASDVKRQIIEHGAAGIMYYHDNYSLYWNRS
;
A
#
# COMPACT_ATOMS: atom_id res chain seq x y z
N PRO A 1 -8.77 12.73 -0.18
CA PRO A 1 -9.35 11.59 -0.89
C PRO A 1 -10.64 11.10 -0.22
N ASP A 2 -11.52 10.53 -1.01
CA ASP A 2 -12.79 9.98 -0.54
C ASP A 2 -12.59 8.68 0.25
N ASN A 3 -13.60 8.31 1.05
CA ASN A 3 -13.58 7.02 1.75
C ASN A 3 -13.69 5.88 0.75
N ARG A 4 -12.76 4.92 0.85
CA ARG A 4 -12.69 3.76 -0.03
C ARG A 4 -13.06 2.48 0.70
N ASN A 5 -13.45 1.47 -0.05
CA ASN A 5 -13.90 0.19 0.49
C ASN A 5 -13.05 -0.97 -0.02
N GLN A 6 -12.29 -1.58 0.87
CA GLN A 6 -11.46 -2.75 0.54
C GLN A 6 -12.23 -4.07 0.35
N ASN A 7 -13.51 -4.11 0.74
CA ASN A 7 -14.27 -5.38 0.68
C ASN A 7 -14.26 -6.03 -0.70
N PRO A 8 -14.16 -7.38 -0.75
CA PRO A 8 -14.16 -8.30 0.40
C PRO A 8 -12.77 -8.79 0.85
N TYR A 9 -11.69 -8.09 0.51
CA TYR A 9 -10.32 -8.61 0.61
C TYR A 9 -9.53 -8.06 1.80
N GLY A 10 -8.43 -8.77 2.16
CA GLY A 10 -7.51 -8.40 3.24
C GLY A 10 -6.41 -7.42 2.81
N THR A 11 -6.77 -6.35 2.09
CA THR A 11 -5.85 -5.37 1.49
C THR A 11 -5.73 -4.07 2.30
N CYS A 12 -6.16 -4.04 3.56
CA CYS A 12 -6.15 -2.84 4.40
C CYS A 12 -4.78 -2.13 4.46
N TRP A 13 -3.69 -2.90 4.42
CA TRP A 13 -2.33 -2.40 4.40
C TRP A 13 -2.02 -1.61 3.11
N ALA A 14 -2.54 -2.02 1.96
CA ALA A 14 -2.39 -1.30 0.69
C ALA A 14 -3.19 0.01 0.72
N PHE A 15 -4.45 -0.04 1.17
CA PHE A 15 -5.30 1.15 1.34
C PHE A 15 -4.65 2.19 2.24
N SER A 16 -4.14 1.79 3.39
CA SER A 16 -3.51 2.72 4.31
C SER A 16 -2.16 3.24 3.79
N SER A 17 -1.41 2.46 3.02
CA SER A 17 -0.15 2.90 2.40
C SER A 17 -0.38 3.90 1.28
N MET A 18 -1.37 3.64 0.41
CA MET A 18 -1.76 4.60 -0.64
C MET A 18 -2.32 5.89 -0.05
N GLY A 19 -3.16 5.81 1.00
CA GLY A 19 -3.65 6.99 1.70
C GLY A 19 -2.54 7.85 2.31
N LEU A 20 -1.44 7.25 2.79
CA LEU A 20 -0.26 8.00 3.23
C LEU A 20 0.45 8.70 2.07
N ALA A 21 0.67 8.00 0.96
CA ALA A 21 1.31 8.56 -0.22
C ALA A 21 0.49 9.72 -0.81
N GLU A 22 -0.83 9.56 -0.93
CA GLU A 22 -1.74 10.62 -1.40
C GLU A 22 -1.72 11.84 -0.48
N TYR A 23 -1.74 11.60 0.82
CA TYR A 23 -1.69 12.69 1.78
C TYR A 23 -0.39 13.50 1.66
N ASP A 24 0.73 12.82 1.48
CA ASP A 24 2.03 13.44 1.30
C ASP A 24 2.07 14.29 0.02
N LEU A 25 1.64 13.72 -1.10
CA LEU A 25 1.56 14.42 -2.39
C LEU A 25 0.65 15.66 -2.35
N ILE A 26 -0.48 15.57 -1.64
CA ILE A 26 -1.38 16.72 -1.46
C ILE A 26 -0.72 17.79 -0.59
N LYS A 27 -0.09 17.40 0.51
CA LYS A 27 0.57 18.30 1.43
C LYS A 27 1.71 19.07 0.76
N ASP A 28 2.49 18.40 -0.05
CA ASP A 28 3.62 19.01 -0.78
C ASP A 28 3.16 19.82 -2.00
N GLY A 29 1.87 19.81 -2.31
CA GLY A 29 1.31 20.52 -3.45
C GLY A 29 1.60 19.90 -4.82
N THR A 30 2.11 18.66 -4.83
CA THR A 30 2.40 17.89 -6.05
C THR A 30 1.13 17.34 -6.66
N ALA A 31 0.12 17.03 -5.84
CA ALA A 31 -1.18 16.56 -6.28
C ALA A 31 -2.33 17.36 -5.66
N ASP A 32 -3.48 17.34 -6.30
CA ASP A 32 -4.70 17.90 -5.73
C ASP A 32 -5.44 16.88 -4.84
N LYS A 33 -6.47 17.35 -4.15
CA LYS A 33 -7.25 16.52 -3.21
C LYS A 33 -8.01 15.34 -3.85
N ASN A 34 -8.08 15.29 -5.17
CA ASN A 34 -8.78 14.24 -5.91
C ASN A 34 -7.84 13.13 -6.38
N ILE A 35 -6.55 13.19 -6.00
CA ILE A 35 -5.63 12.10 -6.29
C ILE A 35 -6.18 10.79 -5.74
N ASP A 36 -6.08 9.74 -6.53
CA ASP A 36 -6.61 8.41 -6.26
C ASP A 36 -5.63 7.37 -6.78
N LEU A 37 -4.78 6.84 -5.88
CA LEU A 37 -3.74 5.88 -6.21
C LEU A 37 -4.26 4.44 -6.05
N SER A 38 -3.86 3.56 -6.95
CA SER A 38 -4.33 2.18 -7.02
C SER A 38 -3.79 1.30 -5.89
N GLU A 39 -4.65 0.88 -4.99
CA GLU A 39 -4.32 -0.13 -3.98
C GLU A 39 -4.14 -1.52 -4.61
N LEU A 40 -4.84 -1.80 -5.70
CA LEU A 40 -4.71 -3.07 -6.42
C LEU A 40 -3.33 -3.24 -7.01
N GLN A 41 -2.76 -2.20 -7.63
CA GLN A 41 -1.43 -2.24 -8.19
C GLN A 41 -0.39 -2.61 -7.10
N LEU A 42 -0.41 -1.92 -5.97
CA LEU A 42 0.48 -2.22 -4.85
C LEU A 42 0.29 -3.65 -4.33
N ALA A 43 -0.96 -4.07 -4.11
CA ALA A 43 -1.25 -5.41 -3.61
C ALA A 43 -0.81 -6.49 -4.58
N TYR A 44 -1.06 -6.32 -5.87
CA TYR A 44 -0.69 -7.30 -6.88
C TYR A 44 0.83 -7.46 -6.98
N PHE A 45 1.55 -6.40 -7.28
CA PHE A 45 2.99 -6.47 -7.52
C PHE A 45 3.82 -6.73 -6.26
N THR A 46 3.25 -6.61 -5.08
CA THR A 46 3.91 -7.04 -3.85
C THR A 46 4.11 -8.56 -3.81
N PHE A 47 3.16 -9.33 -4.32
CA PHE A 47 3.17 -10.81 -4.27
C PHE A 47 3.44 -11.48 -5.61
N ASN A 48 3.38 -10.73 -6.70
CA ASN A 48 3.61 -11.27 -8.04
C ASN A 48 4.87 -10.65 -8.64
N SER A 49 5.73 -11.48 -9.18
CA SER A 49 6.97 -11.02 -9.78
C SER A 49 6.71 -10.14 -10.99
N VAL A 50 7.55 -9.15 -11.15
CA VAL A 50 7.60 -8.30 -12.34
C VAL A 50 9.05 -8.22 -12.80
N VAL A 51 9.24 -8.25 -14.11
CA VAL A 51 10.57 -8.04 -14.69
C VAL A 51 10.86 -6.54 -14.68
N ASP A 52 11.85 -6.15 -13.90
CA ASP A 52 12.37 -4.79 -13.90
C ASP A 52 13.02 -4.50 -15.27
N PRO A 53 12.65 -3.42 -15.96
CA PRO A 53 13.31 -3.00 -17.19
C PRO A 53 14.83 -2.79 -17.05
N LEU A 54 15.29 -2.48 -15.85
CA LEU A 54 16.72 -2.31 -15.52
C LEU A 54 17.39 -3.61 -15.00
N GLY A 55 16.61 -4.69 -14.83
CA GLY A 55 17.13 -6.00 -14.44
C GLY A 55 17.52 -6.13 -12.96
N GLY A 56 17.05 -5.23 -12.10
CA GLY A 56 17.47 -5.15 -10.68
C GLY A 56 16.52 -5.78 -9.65
N THR A 57 15.28 -6.08 -10.03
CA THR A 57 14.24 -6.50 -9.08
C THR A 57 13.71 -7.93 -9.26
N GLU A 58 14.35 -8.71 -10.11
CA GLU A 58 13.95 -10.11 -10.33
C GLU A 58 14.02 -10.91 -9.02
N GLY A 59 12.89 -11.53 -8.64
CA GLY A 59 12.79 -12.31 -7.42
C GLY A 59 12.44 -11.53 -6.14
N ASP A 60 12.34 -10.21 -6.20
CA ASP A 60 12.05 -9.35 -5.04
C ASP A 60 10.56 -9.25 -4.69
N THR A 61 9.85 -10.36 -4.70
CA THR A 61 8.45 -10.42 -4.29
C THR A 61 8.30 -10.92 -2.85
N ALA A 62 7.22 -10.51 -2.20
CA ALA A 62 6.86 -11.09 -0.91
C ALA A 62 6.37 -12.53 -1.10
N VAL A 63 6.77 -13.43 -0.19
CA VAL A 63 6.35 -14.82 -0.19
C VAL A 63 5.44 -15.08 1.00
N TYR A 64 4.30 -15.68 0.74
CA TYR A 64 3.39 -16.11 1.79
C TYR A 64 3.67 -17.58 2.16
N TYR A 65 4.11 -17.82 3.38
CA TYR A 65 4.56 -19.15 3.80
C TYR A 65 3.46 -20.19 3.99
N ASN A 66 2.20 -19.78 4.04
CA ASN A 66 1.06 -20.70 4.21
C ASN A 66 0.53 -21.18 2.83
N ALA A 67 1.40 -21.70 2.01
CA ALA A 67 1.10 -22.13 0.63
C ALA A 67 0.03 -23.24 0.49
N ASN A 68 -0.43 -23.82 1.61
CA ASN A 68 -1.48 -24.84 1.62
C ASN A 68 -2.90 -24.26 1.65
N THR A 69 -3.04 -22.95 1.62
CA THR A 69 -4.36 -22.31 1.59
C THR A 69 -4.72 -21.97 0.14
N SER A 70 -5.94 -22.28 -0.24
CA SER A 70 -6.58 -21.79 -1.47
C SER A 70 -6.85 -20.26 -1.43
N THR A 71 -6.14 -19.55 -0.57
CA THR A 71 -6.30 -18.13 -0.33
C THR A 71 -5.53 -17.34 -1.39
N SER A 72 -6.19 -16.41 -2.04
CA SER A 72 -5.55 -15.55 -3.03
C SER A 72 -4.61 -14.53 -2.35
N TYR A 73 -3.68 -13.96 -3.13
CA TYR A 73 -2.77 -12.91 -2.68
C TYR A 73 -3.50 -11.71 -2.04
N LEU A 74 -4.74 -11.46 -2.46
CA LEU A 74 -5.59 -10.40 -1.90
C LEU A 74 -5.90 -10.57 -0.40
N ASN A 75 -5.75 -11.79 0.13
CA ASN A 75 -5.99 -12.11 1.53
C ASN A 75 -4.73 -12.50 2.31
N TYR A 76 -3.54 -12.31 1.74
CA TYR A 76 -2.29 -12.59 2.45
C TYR A 76 -1.97 -11.56 3.53
N GLY A 77 -2.66 -10.41 3.52
CA GLY A 77 -2.29 -9.28 4.37
C GLY A 77 -1.02 -8.60 3.90
N GLY A 78 -0.48 -7.72 4.72
CA GLY A 78 0.76 -7.00 4.44
C GLY A 78 1.02 -5.94 5.50
N ASN A 79 2.01 -5.10 5.24
CA ASN A 79 2.42 -4.04 6.16
C ASN A 79 3.14 -2.90 5.42
N TYR A 80 3.41 -1.81 6.14
CA TYR A 80 4.10 -0.64 5.58
C TYR A 80 5.53 -0.93 5.08
N LEU A 81 6.23 -1.89 5.67
CA LEU A 81 7.57 -2.26 5.19
C LEU A 81 7.51 -2.92 3.80
N MET A 82 6.50 -3.75 3.56
CA MET A 82 6.28 -4.36 2.25
C MET A 82 5.94 -3.28 1.20
N ALA A 83 5.06 -2.34 1.54
CA ALA A 83 4.75 -1.20 0.68
C ALA A 83 5.99 -0.35 0.39
N SER A 84 6.75 0.02 1.42
CA SER A 84 7.98 0.82 1.28
C SER A 84 9.02 0.14 0.39
N ARG A 85 9.19 -1.18 0.52
CA ARG A 85 10.09 -1.94 -0.35
C ARG A 85 9.64 -1.90 -1.80
N ARG A 86 8.33 -2.08 -2.03
CA ARG A 86 7.79 -2.05 -3.39
C ARG A 86 7.92 -0.67 -4.02
N PHE A 87 7.56 0.38 -3.32
CA PHE A 87 7.74 1.75 -3.80
C PHE A 87 9.22 2.12 -3.99
N GLY A 88 10.12 1.63 -3.14
CA GLY A 88 11.57 1.82 -3.29
C GLY A 88 12.18 1.13 -4.50
N GLN A 89 11.48 0.17 -5.09
CA GLN A 89 11.82 -0.47 -6.37
C GLN A 89 11.21 0.27 -7.57
N TRP A 90 10.53 1.37 -7.33
CA TRP A 90 9.80 2.16 -8.33
C TRP A 90 8.67 1.38 -9.03
N VAL A 91 8.07 0.44 -8.33
CA VAL A 91 6.85 -0.24 -8.78
C VAL A 91 5.64 0.52 -8.25
N GLY A 92 5.04 1.32 -9.09
CA GLY A 92 3.92 2.20 -8.72
C GLY A 92 4.42 3.51 -8.08
N ALA A 93 3.54 4.38 -7.67
CA ALA A 93 2.08 4.18 -7.58
C ALA A 93 1.37 4.64 -8.86
N ALA A 94 0.54 3.80 -9.45
CA ALA A 94 -0.34 4.16 -10.56
C ALA A 94 -1.66 4.78 -10.04
N ASN A 95 -2.38 5.49 -10.92
CA ASN A 95 -3.74 5.95 -10.59
C ASN A 95 -4.74 4.79 -10.51
N GLU A 96 -5.77 4.95 -9.70
CA GLU A 96 -6.91 4.03 -9.62
C GLU A 96 -7.62 3.90 -10.97
N SER A 97 -7.66 4.95 -11.79
CA SER A 97 -8.24 4.92 -13.14
C SER A 97 -7.51 3.98 -14.10
N GLU A 98 -6.21 3.73 -13.88
CA GLU A 98 -5.39 2.84 -14.70
C GLU A 98 -5.45 1.39 -14.22
N VAL A 99 -5.48 1.19 -12.91
CA VAL A 99 -5.55 -0.13 -12.28
C VAL A 99 -6.66 -0.16 -11.23
N PRO A 100 -7.92 -0.18 -11.66
CA PRO A 100 -9.07 -0.05 -10.75
C PRO A 100 -9.19 -1.22 -9.78
N TYR A 101 -9.51 -0.93 -8.52
CA TYR A 101 -9.69 -1.95 -7.49
C TYR A 101 -10.79 -2.97 -7.81
N ASN A 102 -11.78 -2.61 -8.61
CA ASN A 102 -12.82 -3.53 -9.06
C ASN A 102 -12.29 -4.68 -9.95
N TRP A 103 -11.06 -4.58 -10.47
CA TRP A 103 -10.40 -5.68 -11.17
C TRP A 103 -9.82 -6.75 -10.22
N ALA A 104 -9.78 -6.50 -8.92
CA ALA A 104 -9.10 -7.36 -7.95
C ALA A 104 -9.44 -8.85 -8.11
N SER A 105 -10.73 -9.19 -8.24
CA SER A 105 -11.15 -10.58 -8.42
C SER A 105 -10.60 -11.21 -9.71
N SER A 106 -10.59 -10.49 -10.81
CA SER A 106 -10.12 -10.99 -12.10
C SER A 106 -8.61 -11.21 -12.12
N THR A 107 -7.84 -10.41 -11.39
CA THR A 107 -6.38 -10.56 -11.34
C THR A 107 -5.91 -11.84 -10.64
N VAL A 108 -6.75 -12.46 -9.82
CA VAL A 108 -6.45 -13.75 -9.18
C VAL A 108 -6.32 -14.86 -10.23
N THR A 109 -7.11 -14.80 -11.29
CA THR A 109 -7.12 -15.83 -12.35
C THR A 109 -6.29 -15.43 -13.56
N ASN A 110 -6.41 -14.17 -13.97
CA ASN A 110 -5.85 -13.68 -15.23
C ASN A 110 -4.51 -12.96 -15.05
N GLY A 111 -4.15 -12.61 -13.81
CA GLY A 111 -3.02 -11.75 -13.55
C GLY A 111 -3.29 -10.28 -13.88
N LEU A 112 -2.25 -9.46 -13.73
CA LEU A 112 -2.19 -8.08 -14.17
C LEU A 112 -0.98 -7.93 -15.09
N ASP A 113 -1.15 -7.21 -16.20
CA ASP A 113 -0.07 -7.01 -17.15
C ASP A 113 1.12 -6.29 -16.49
N SER A 114 2.34 -6.75 -16.79
CA SER A 114 3.57 -6.23 -16.21
C SER A 114 3.81 -4.75 -16.53
N GLN A 115 3.23 -4.22 -17.60
CA GLN A 115 3.32 -2.79 -17.93
C GLN A 115 2.79 -1.90 -16.80
N TYR A 116 1.80 -2.37 -16.02
CA TYR A 116 1.24 -1.62 -14.89
C TYR A 116 2.18 -1.50 -13.70
N ALA A 117 3.33 -2.16 -13.72
CA ALA A 117 4.33 -2.00 -12.68
C ALA A 117 5.10 -0.68 -12.78
N TYR A 118 5.39 -0.20 -14.01
CA TYR A 118 6.32 0.90 -14.24
C TYR A 118 5.81 2.01 -15.17
N ASN A 119 4.86 1.71 -16.06
CA ASN A 119 4.53 2.65 -17.14
C ASN A 119 3.52 3.74 -16.77
N TYR A 120 2.83 3.60 -15.64
CA TYR A 120 1.73 4.47 -15.22
C TYR A 120 1.98 5.13 -13.87
N ASP A 121 3.24 5.19 -13.45
CA ASP A 121 3.60 5.71 -12.14
C ASP A 121 3.35 7.21 -12.05
N GLN A 122 2.66 7.60 -10.99
CA GLN A 122 2.35 9.00 -10.68
C GLN A 122 3.33 9.60 -9.67
N ALA A 123 3.97 8.74 -8.88
CA ALA A 123 4.90 9.15 -7.85
C ALA A 123 5.89 8.03 -7.52
N HIS A 124 7.06 8.42 -7.04
CA HIS A 124 8.08 7.50 -6.52
C HIS A 124 8.42 7.84 -5.08
N LEU A 125 8.71 6.81 -4.29
CA LEU A 125 9.12 6.97 -2.91
C LEU A 125 10.56 7.51 -2.83
N GLU A 126 10.74 8.65 -2.20
CA GLU A 126 12.08 9.20 -1.89
C GLU A 126 12.59 8.70 -0.54
N ASN A 127 11.74 8.71 0.48
CA ASN A 127 12.13 8.36 1.84
C ASN A 127 11.05 7.61 2.60
N THR A 128 11.48 6.75 3.53
CA THR A 128 10.62 6.07 4.50
C THR A 128 11.22 6.19 5.90
N TYR A 129 10.41 6.62 6.86
CA TYR A 129 10.80 6.77 8.24
C TYR A 129 10.11 5.73 9.12
N LEU A 130 10.89 4.86 9.77
CA LEU A 130 10.39 3.91 10.76
C LEU A 130 10.60 4.48 12.17
N ILE A 131 9.50 4.78 12.86
CA ILE A 131 9.52 5.46 14.14
C ILE A 131 9.20 4.47 15.26
N ASN A 132 10.08 4.35 16.26
CA ASN A 132 9.84 3.52 17.42
C ASN A 132 9.05 4.28 18.48
N ILE A 133 7.74 4.09 18.52
CA ILE A 133 6.83 4.78 19.45
C ILE A 133 7.09 4.47 20.93
N LYS A 134 7.71 3.31 21.23
CA LYS A 134 8.01 2.95 22.63
C LYS A 134 9.17 3.74 23.22
N LYS A 135 10.05 4.26 22.37
CA LYS A 135 11.24 4.99 22.81
C LYS A 135 11.01 6.48 22.91
N ASN A 136 10.18 7.04 22.03
CA ASN A 136 10.05 8.50 21.98
C ASN A 136 8.72 8.96 21.33
N ALA A 137 7.69 9.15 22.17
CA ALA A 137 6.42 9.69 21.71
C ALA A 137 6.51 11.12 21.15
N SER A 138 7.51 11.89 21.56
CA SER A 138 7.73 13.24 21.04
C SER A 138 8.20 13.23 19.60
N ASP A 139 8.99 12.24 19.20
CA ASP A 139 9.43 12.08 17.81
C ASP A 139 8.25 11.74 16.90
N VAL A 140 7.33 10.89 17.35
CA VAL A 140 6.10 10.58 16.58
C VAL A 140 5.31 11.85 16.32
N LYS A 141 5.09 12.66 17.35
CA LYS A 141 4.35 13.94 17.21
C LYS A 141 5.06 14.90 16.26
N ARG A 142 6.38 15.01 16.38
CA ARG A 142 7.20 15.86 15.49
C ARG A 142 7.08 15.39 14.04
N GLN A 143 7.20 14.10 13.78
CA GLN A 143 7.09 13.53 12.44
C GLN A 143 5.69 13.74 11.83
N ILE A 144 4.64 13.60 12.62
CA ILE A 144 3.27 13.89 12.15
C ILE A 144 3.11 15.39 11.81
N ILE A 145 3.69 16.29 12.62
CA ILE A 145 3.65 17.73 12.34
C ILE A 145 4.45 18.06 11.06
N GLU A 146 5.59 17.44 10.88
CA GLU A 146 6.49 17.69 9.76
C GLU A 146 5.98 17.09 8.46
N HIS A 147 5.52 15.84 8.49
CA HIS A 147 5.09 15.09 7.29
C HIS A 147 3.57 14.96 7.13
N GLY A 148 2.81 15.37 8.13
CA GLY A 148 1.34 15.45 8.08
C GLY A 148 0.60 14.19 8.50
N ALA A 149 1.12 13.01 8.24
CA ALA A 149 0.49 11.73 8.59
C ALA A 149 1.53 10.68 8.99
N ALA A 150 1.08 9.65 9.70
CA ALA A 150 1.88 8.47 10.00
C ALA A 150 1.02 7.22 9.98
N GLY A 151 1.52 6.16 9.37
CA GLY A 151 0.90 4.84 9.41
C GLY A 151 1.19 4.13 10.72
N ILE A 152 0.20 3.45 11.26
CA ILE A 152 0.33 2.71 12.52
C ILE A 152 -0.20 1.29 12.35
N MET A 153 0.49 0.34 12.98
CA MET A 153 -0.03 -1.01 13.20
C MET A 153 -0.23 -1.23 14.69
N TYR A 154 -1.36 -1.78 15.07
CA TYR A 154 -1.67 -2.08 16.46
C TYR A 154 -2.36 -3.43 16.59
N TYR A 155 -2.21 -4.05 17.75
CA TYR A 155 -2.98 -5.23 18.10
C TYR A 155 -4.40 -4.81 18.47
N HIS A 156 -5.37 -5.36 17.77
CA HIS A 156 -6.79 -5.10 18.04
C HIS A 156 -7.39 -6.28 18.79
N ASP A 157 -7.63 -6.08 20.10
CA ASP A 157 -8.27 -7.05 20.96
C ASP A 157 -9.75 -6.70 21.13
N ASN A 158 -10.59 -7.72 21.19
CA ASN A 158 -12.01 -7.68 21.48
C ASN A 158 -12.79 -6.44 20.95
N TYR A 159 -13.05 -6.46 19.67
CA TYR A 159 -13.65 -5.40 18.86
C TYR A 159 -14.85 -4.67 19.50
N SER A 160 -15.72 -5.40 20.21
CA SER A 160 -17.00 -4.84 20.71
C SER A 160 -16.86 -3.92 21.91
N LEU A 161 -15.73 -3.97 22.63
CA LEU A 161 -15.56 -3.24 23.90
C LEU A 161 -15.01 -1.83 23.73
N TYR A 162 -14.36 -1.53 22.61
CA TYR A 162 -13.55 -0.31 22.46
C TYR A 162 -14.06 0.67 21.38
N TRP A 163 -15.04 0.25 20.59
CA TRP A 163 -15.59 1.12 19.55
C TRP A 163 -16.91 1.74 19.98
N ASN A 164 -16.89 3.06 20.09
CA ASN A 164 -18.12 3.82 20.22
C ASN A 164 -18.80 3.90 18.84
N ARG A 165 -20.00 3.33 18.72
CA ARG A 165 -20.81 3.33 17.50
C ARG A 165 -21.79 4.52 17.47
N SER A 166 -21.36 5.66 17.98
CA SER A 166 -22.17 6.88 17.89
C SER A 166 -22.14 7.46 16.48
#